data_cf8d26ad4de01f715b77139a74d6a0a2
#
_entry.id   cf8d26ad4de01f715b77139a74d6a0a2
#
_cell.length_a   1.000
_cell.length_b   1.000
_cell.length_c   1.000
_cell.angle_alpha   90.00
_cell.angle_beta   90.00
_cell.angle_gamma   90.00
#
_symmetry.space_group_name_H-M   'P 1'
#
loop_
_entity.id
_entity.type
_entity.pdbx_description
1 polymer ?
#
loop_
_entity_poly.entity_id
_entity_poly.type
_entity_poly.pdbx_seq_one_letter_code
_entity_poly.pdbx_strand_id
1 'polypeptide(L)'
;MNHNSYITVKRAKFKTISGEVNIPYGTKLEVGGNVLLHNGKPVCAVFSDCAYEFFAQNDDGQGLLRGKLIQTIKSTLAKHDEAHQDRWDKIWDDPRCQLYKCSDRDDFWLWNHDFYNAEIEDLKHIAKLIGAKEVK
;
A
#
# COMPACT_ATOMS: atom_id res chain seq x y z
N MET A 1 6.68 14.88 -4.14
CA MET A 1 7.09 14.82 -2.73
C MET A 1 7.97 13.59 -2.51
N ASN A 2 9.10 13.76 -1.86
CA ASN A 2 10.00 12.65 -1.57
C ASN A 2 9.54 11.92 -0.31
N HIS A 3 9.37 10.62 -0.40
CA HIS A 3 9.03 9.80 0.74
C HIS A 3 10.31 9.22 1.31
N ASN A 4 10.74 9.77 2.45
CA ASN A 4 12.03 9.44 3.08
C ASN A 4 11.91 8.46 4.24
N SER A 5 10.69 8.15 4.67
CA SER A 5 10.44 7.28 5.80
C SER A 5 9.37 6.25 5.47
N TYR A 6 9.67 5.00 5.79
CA TYR A 6 8.74 3.89 5.65
C TYR A 6 8.63 3.15 6.97
N ILE A 7 7.58 2.37 7.14
CA ILE A 7 7.35 1.56 8.32
C ILE A 7 6.85 0.18 7.92
N THR A 8 7.26 -0.83 8.67
CA THR A 8 6.83 -2.20 8.41
C THR A 8 5.38 -2.37 8.86
N VAL A 9 4.50 -2.70 7.93
CA VAL A 9 3.06 -2.89 8.21
C VAL A 9 2.68 -4.36 8.33
N LYS A 10 3.65 -5.23 8.13
CA LYS A 10 3.52 -6.69 8.21
C LYS A 10 4.93 -7.21 8.41
N ARG A 11 5.12 -8.23 9.24
CA ARG A 11 6.46 -8.77 9.46
C ARG A 11 7.11 -9.14 8.12
N ALA A 12 8.27 -8.56 7.86
CA ALA A 12 9.00 -8.78 6.61
C ALA A 12 10.04 -9.88 6.82
N LYS A 13 9.75 -11.07 6.30
CA LYS A 13 10.68 -12.20 6.36
C LYS A 13 10.83 -12.80 4.97
N PHE A 14 11.98 -12.58 4.37
CA PHE A 14 12.28 -13.07 3.02
C PHE A 14 13.78 -13.14 2.81
N LYS A 15 14.19 -13.80 1.73
CA LYS A 15 15.61 -13.93 1.37
C LYS A 15 15.97 -12.99 0.23
N THR A 16 17.14 -12.40 0.33
CA THR A 16 17.73 -11.58 -0.73
C THR A 16 19.09 -12.14 -1.09
N ILE A 17 19.72 -11.59 -2.13
CA ILE A 17 21.09 -11.93 -2.52
C ILE A 17 22.05 -11.69 -1.34
N SER A 18 21.76 -10.69 -0.52
CA SER A 18 22.59 -10.29 0.63
C SER A 18 22.32 -11.11 1.89
N GLY A 19 21.33 -12.02 1.88
CA GLY A 19 20.98 -12.82 3.01
C GLY A 19 19.50 -12.74 3.38
N GLU A 20 19.16 -13.21 4.58
CA GLU A 20 17.79 -13.20 5.05
C GLU A 20 17.41 -11.84 5.66
N VAL A 21 16.23 -11.35 5.26
CA VAL A 21 15.62 -10.16 5.85
C VAL A 21 14.57 -10.63 6.85
N ASN A 22 14.62 -10.09 8.06
CA ASN A 22 13.63 -10.37 9.10
C ASN A 22 13.41 -9.09 9.89
N ILE A 23 12.36 -8.36 9.53
CA ILE A 23 12.06 -7.05 10.11
C ILE A 23 10.70 -7.11 10.79
N PRO A 24 10.64 -6.85 12.11
CA PRO A 24 9.37 -6.89 12.84
C PRO A 24 8.40 -5.80 12.42
N TYR A 25 7.12 -6.08 12.63
CA TYR A 25 6.04 -5.11 12.47
C TYR A 25 6.37 -3.82 13.26
N GLY A 26 6.06 -2.68 12.65
CA GLY A 26 6.26 -1.39 13.32
C GLY A 26 7.67 -0.82 13.27
N THR A 27 8.58 -1.48 12.55
CA THR A 27 9.96 -1.01 12.42
C THR A 27 10.03 0.10 11.37
N LYS A 28 10.69 1.20 11.72
CA LYS A 28 10.89 2.33 10.79
C LYS A 28 12.10 2.07 9.90
N LEU A 29 11.97 2.42 8.62
CA LEU A 29 13.03 2.29 7.64
C LEU A 29 13.32 3.64 7.01
N GLU A 30 14.56 3.79 6.53
CA GLU A 30 15.00 4.97 5.79
C GLU A 30 15.01 4.68 4.30
N VAL A 31 15.13 5.73 3.49
CA VAL A 31 15.22 5.61 2.04
C VAL A 31 16.54 6.23 1.57
N GLY A 32 17.30 5.48 0.81
CA GLY A 32 18.49 5.96 0.12
C GLY A 32 18.31 5.80 -1.37
N GLY A 33 18.14 6.92 -2.10
CA GLY A 33 17.80 6.85 -3.51
C GLY A 33 16.42 6.23 -3.70
N ASN A 34 16.35 5.11 -4.41
CA ASN A 34 15.11 4.35 -4.64
C ASN A 34 15.06 3.04 -3.86
N VAL A 35 15.82 2.94 -2.77
CA VAL A 35 15.97 1.70 -2.01
C VAL A 35 15.59 1.93 -0.56
N LEU A 36 14.82 1.00 0.02
CA LEU A 36 14.53 0.96 1.44
C LEU A 36 15.74 0.42 2.20
N LEU A 37 16.10 1.10 3.29
CA LEU A 37 17.25 0.75 4.12
C LEU A 37 16.80 0.42 5.54
N HIS A 38 17.34 -0.66 6.09
CA HIS A 38 17.19 -1.03 7.49
C HIS A 38 18.58 -1.08 8.12
N ASN A 39 18.84 -0.17 9.06
CA ASN A 39 20.16 -0.03 9.69
C ASN A 39 21.28 0.15 8.65
N GLY A 40 21.01 0.91 7.60
CA GLY A 40 21.97 1.18 6.54
C GLY A 40 22.10 0.09 5.50
N LYS A 41 21.37 -1.03 5.66
CA LYS A 41 21.44 -2.16 4.71
C LYS A 41 20.27 -2.13 3.73
N PRO A 42 20.53 -2.34 2.44
CA PRO A 42 19.46 -2.39 1.45
C PRO A 42 18.49 -3.55 1.73
N VAL A 43 17.20 -3.26 1.60
CA VAL A 43 16.13 -4.26 1.77
C VAL A 43 15.48 -4.59 0.44
N CYS A 44 14.92 -3.58 -0.21
CA CYS A 44 14.30 -3.72 -1.53
C CYS A 44 14.06 -2.34 -2.13
N ALA A 45 13.75 -2.31 -3.43
CA ALA A 45 13.41 -1.06 -4.11
C ALA A 45 12.06 -0.54 -3.63
N VAL A 46 11.92 0.78 -3.51
CA VAL A 46 10.65 1.40 -3.10
C VAL A 46 9.53 1.16 -4.12
N PHE A 47 9.88 1.00 -5.39
CA PHE A 47 8.95 0.69 -6.47
C PHE A 47 8.96 -0.81 -6.74
N SER A 48 8.55 -1.61 -5.76
CA SER A 48 8.57 -3.06 -5.92
C SER A 48 7.39 -3.70 -5.17
N ASP A 49 6.99 -4.88 -5.62
CA ASP A 49 5.95 -5.66 -4.95
C ASP A 49 6.30 -5.99 -3.51
N CYS A 50 7.58 -6.24 -3.27
CA CYS A 50 8.11 -6.47 -1.92
C CYS A 50 7.84 -5.27 -1.02
N ALA A 51 8.14 -4.06 -1.50
CA ALA A 51 7.89 -2.85 -0.72
C ALA A 51 6.39 -2.66 -0.45
N TYR A 52 5.55 -2.90 -1.44
CA TYR A 52 4.10 -2.73 -1.30
C TYR A 52 3.49 -3.74 -0.33
N GLU A 53 4.05 -4.94 -0.26
CA GLU A 53 3.54 -5.97 0.63
C GLU A 53 3.88 -5.71 2.10
N PHE A 54 5.10 -5.29 2.40
CA PHE A 54 5.60 -5.26 3.77
C PHE A 54 5.72 -3.86 4.37
N PHE A 55 5.74 -2.83 3.56
CA PHE A 55 6.08 -1.49 4.03
C PHE A 55 5.07 -0.45 3.55
N ALA A 56 4.93 0.63 4.32
CA ALA A 56 4.10 1.77 3.93
C ALA A 56 4.86 3.06 4.19
N GLN A 57 4.62 4.05 3.36
CA GLN A 57 5.17 5.39 3.52
C GLN A 57 4.70 5.97 4.86
N ASN A 58 5.60 6.59 5.62
CA ASN A 58 5.35 7.03 6.99
C ASN A 58 5.80 8.46 7.28
N ASP A 59 5.99 9.29 6.25
CA ASP A 59 6.44 10.68 6.45
C ASP A 59 5.45 11.51 7.26
N ASP A 60 4.17 11.16 7.18
CA ASP A 60 3.10 11.82 7.94
C ASP A 60 2.84 11.15 9.31
N GLY A 61 3.63 10.15 9.68
CA GLY A 61 3.44 9.40 10.91
C GLY A 61 2.27 8.43 10.89
N GLN A 62 1.63 8.21 9.75
CA GLN A 62 0.42 7.38 9.62
C GLN A 62 0.62 6.12 8.77
N GLY A 63 1.86 5.64 8.67
CA GLY A 63 2.16 4.48 7.84
C GLY A 63 1.45 3.21 8.28
N LEU A 64 1.30 2.97 9.58
CA LEU A 64 0.59 1.79 10.08
C LEU A 64 -0.90 1.84 9.73
N LEU A 65 -1.53 3.00 9.86
CA LEU A 65 -2.92 3.19 9.45
C LEU A 65 -3.05 3.03 7.93
N ARG A 66 -2.13 3.60 7.18
CA ARG A 66 -2.10 3.45 5.72
C ARG A 66 -2.06 1.98 5.32
N GLY A 67 -1.18 1.20 5.94
CA GLY A 67 -1.07 -0.23 5.68
C GLY A 67 -2.36 -0.98 5.97
N LYS A 68 -3.02 -0.67 7.09
CA LYS A 68 -4.29 -1.30 7.46
C LYS A 68 -5.40 -0.96 6.46
N LEU A 69 -5.49 0.30 6.05
CA LEU A 69 -6.48 0.75 5.07
C LEU A 69 -6.27 0.06 3.73
N ILE A 70 -5.04 0.00 3.26
CA ILE A 70 -4.70 -0.68 2.00
C ILE A 70 -5.08 -2.16 2.06
N GLN A 71 -4.73 -2.85 3.15
CA GLN A 71 -5.07 -4.26 3.32
C GLN A 71 -6.58 -4.48 3.33
N THR A 72 -7.32 -3.62 4.04
CA THR A 72 -8.77 -3.70 4.12
C THR A 72 -9.42 -3.50 2.75
N ILE A 73 -8.95 -2.50 2.00
CA ILE A 73 -9.44 -2.22 0.65
C ILE A 73 -9.17 -3.42 -0.27
N LYS A 74 -7.93 -3.92 -0.26
CA LYS A 74 -7.55 -5.06 -1.11
C LYS A 74 -8.36 -6.31 -0.77
N SER A 75 -8.54 -6.60 0.51
CA SER A 75 -9.33 -7.75 0.95
C SER A 75 -10.78 -7.64 0.54
N THR A 76 -11.36 -6.45 0.64
CA THR A 76 -12.74 -6.21 0.25
C THR A 76 -12.93 -6.35 -1.25
N LEU A 77 -12.00 -5.83 -2.04
CA LEU A 77 -12.05 -5.91 -3.49
C LEU A 77 -11.78 -7.33 -4.00
N ALA A 78 -11.06 -8.13 -3.24
CA ALA A 78 -10.77 -9.52 -3.60
C ALA A 78 -11.95 -10.46 -3.41
N LYS A 79 -13.00 -10.03 -2.74
CA LYS A 79 -14.19 -10.87 -2.54
C LYS A 79 -14.96 -11.05 -3.86
N HIS A 80 -15.19 -12.30 -4.24
CA HIS A 80 -15.97 -12.65 -5.43
C HIS A 80 -17.42 -12.98 -5.04
N ASP A 81 -18.16 -11.95 -4.65
CA ASP A 81 -19.56 -12.05 -4.28
C ASP A 81 -20.44 -11.24 -5.26
N GLU A 82 -21.73 -11.13 -4.97
CA GLU A 82 -22.67 -10.42 -5.84
C GLU A 82 -22.32 -8.95 -6.05
N ALA A 83 -21.66 -8.34 -5.08
CA ALA A 83 -21.29 -6.92 -5.14
C ALA A 83 -19.90 -6.67 -5.72
N HIS A 84 -19.20 -7.71 -6.17
CA HIS A 84 -17.82 -7.58 -6.66
C HIS A 84 -17.71 -6.56 -7.80
N GLN A 85 -18.50 -6.73 -8.83
CA GLN A 85 -18.48 -5.83 -9.99
C GLN A 85 -18.91 -4.41 -9.61
N ASP A 86 -19.90 -4.29 -8.75
CA ASP A 86 -20.42 -2.99 -8.30
C ASP A 86 -19.34 -2.20 -7.53
N ARG A 87 -18.55 -2.88 -6.69
CA ARG A 87 -17.45 -2.22 -5.98
C ARG A 87 -16.45 -1.62 -6.95
N TRP A 88 -16.08 -2.39 -7.97
CA TRP A 88 -15.12 -1.93 -8.97
C TRP A 88 -15.66 -0.79 -9.81
N ASP A 89 -16.94 -0.84 -10.18
CA ASP A 89 -17.59 0.23 -10.94
C ASP A 89 -17.63 1.53 -10.12
N LYS A 90 -17.92 1.45 -8.84
CA LYS A 90 -17.93 2.62 -7.97
C LYS A 90 -16.59 3.33 -7.92
N ILE A 91 -15.51 2.56 -7.79
CA ILE A 91 -14.16 3.10 -7.77
C ILE A 91 -13.81 3.72 -9.12
N TRP A 92 -14.10 2.99 -10.19
CA TRP A 92 -13.76 3.43 -11.53
C TRP A 92 -14.41 4.76 -11.89
N ASP A 93 -15.65 4.95 -11.45
CA ASP A 93 -16.43 6.15 -11.76
C ASP A 93 -16.25 7.28 -10.74
N ASP A 94 -15.58 7.04 -9.63
CA ASP A 94 -15.42 8.04 -8.57
C ASP A 94 -14.40 9.10 -8.96
N PRO A 95 -14.76 10.39 -8.88
CA PRO A 95 -13.83 11.48 -9.27
C PRO A 95 -12.54 11.51 -8.46
N ARG A 96 -12.60 11.15 -7.18
CA ARG A 96 -11.43 11.18 -6.29
C ARG A 96 -10.46 10.05 -6.57
N CYS A 97 -10.96 8.96 -7.16
CA CYS A 97 -10.13 7.81 -7.50
C CYS A 97 -9.39 7.95 -8.84
N GLN A 98 -9.64 9.03 -9.59
CA GLN A 98 -9.04 9.19 -10.92
C GLN A 98 -7.50 9.22 -10.89
N LEU A 99 -6.91 9.71 -9.81
CA LEU A 99 -5.46 9.76 -9.64
C LEU A 99 -4.80 8.39 -9.61
N TYR A 100 -5.57 7.37 -9.29
CA TYR A 100 -5.05 6.01 -9.07
C TYR A 100 -5.36 5.06 -10.21
N LYS A 101 -6.04 5.53 -11.24
CA LYS A 101 -6.38 4.70 -12.39
C LYS A 101 -5.16 4.40 -13.24
N CYS A 102 -5.07 3.13 -13.65
CA CYS A 102 -4.19 2.73 -14.74
C CYS A 102 -4.93 2.91 -16.07
N SER A 103 -4.22 2.82 -17.17
CA SER A 103 -4.80 2.96 -18.51
C SER A 103 -5.73 1.79 -18.85
N ASP A 104 -5.57 0.64 -18.20
CA ASP A 104 -6.36 -0.56 -18.41
C ASP A 104 -7.10 -0.90 -17.13
N ARG A 105 -8.43 -1.04 -17.22
CA ARG A 105 -9.27 -1.36 -16.08
C ARG A 105 -8.94 -2.70 -15.45
N ASP A 106 -8.46 -3.67 -16.22
CA ASP A 106 -8.07 -4.99 -15.72
C ASP A 106 -6.70 -4.99 -15.05
N ASP A 107 -5.86 -4.03 -15.42
CA ASP A 107 -4.54 -3.83 -14.80
C ASP A 107 -4.66 -2.85 -13.64
N PHE A 108 -5.07 -3.33 -12.58
CA PHE A 108 -5.53 -2.64 -11.44
C PHE A 108 -4.63 -1.56 -10.89
N TRP A 109 -5.22 -0.42 -10.63
CA TRP A 109 -4.65 0.65 -9.82
C TRP A 109 -4.22 0.17 -8.43
N LEU A 110 -4.68 -0.99 -7.96
CA LEU A 110 -4.19 -1.64 -6.74
C LEU A 110 -2.71 -1.98 -6.78
N TRP A 111 -2.13 -2.07 -7.96
CA TRP A 111 -0.71 -2.33 -8.12
C TRP A 111 0.06 -1.05 -8.45
N ASN A 112 -0.61 0.08 -8.41
CA ASN A 112 -0.05 1.38 -8.73
C ASN A 112 0.67 1.94 -7.51
N HIS A 113 1.90 2.43 -7.70
CA HIS A 113 2.68 3.06 -6.65
C HIS A 113 1.92 4.21 -5.98
N ASP A 114 1.17 5.00 -6.74
CA ASP A 114 0.41 6.13 -6.20
C ASP A 114 -0.65 5.67 -5.20
N PHE A 115 -1.30 4.54 -5.46
CA PHE A 115 -2.27 3.97 -4.52
C PHE A 115 -1.61 3.56 -3.20
N TYR A 116 -0.47 2.87 -3.27
CA TYR A 116 0.24 2.43 -2.07
C TYR A 116 0.79 3.58 -1.24
N ASN A 117 0.93 4.76 -1.84
CA ASN A 117 1.39 5.95 -1.16
C ASN A 117 0.31 7.03 -1.07
N ALA A 118 -0.95 6.64 -1.22
CA ALA A 118 -2.09 7.55 -1.20
C ALA A 118 -2.26 8.25 0.15
N GLU A 119 -2.86 9.42 0.10
CA GLU A 119 -3.22 10.17 1.31
C GLU A 119 -4.24 9.37 2.13
N ILE A 120 -4.14 9.46 3.45
CA ILE A 120 -5.03 8.75 4.36
C ILE A 120 -6.50 9.06 4.07
N GLU A 121 -6.82 10.33 3.80
CA GLU A 121 -8.19 10.73 3.51
C GLU A 121 -8.74 10.08 2.24
N ASP A 122 -7.89 9.89 1.23
CA ASP A 122 -8.28 9.19 0.00
C ASP A 122 -8.53 7.70 0.27
N LEU A 123 -7.68 7.07 1.08
CA LEU A 123 -7.85 5.67 1.46
C LEU A 123 -9.13 5.46 2.26
N LYS A 124 -9.44 6.35 3.18
CA LYS A 124 -10.69 6.31 3.93
C LYS A 124 -11.91 6.47 3.03
N HIS A 125 -11.81 7.37 2.06
CA HIS A 125 -12.87 7.58 1.07
C HIS A 125 -13.13 6.31 0.26
N ILE A 126 -12.07 5.69 -0.23
CA ILE A 126 -12.18 4.44 -1.01
C ILE A 126 -12.79 3.33 -0.17
N ALA A 127 -12.32 3.15 1.06
CA ALA A 127 -12.83 2.13 1.95
C ALA A 127 -14.34 2.30 2.20
N LYS A 128 -14.78 3.53 2.43
CA LYS A 128 -16.19 3.84 2.62
C LYS A 128 -17.00 3.58 1.35
N LEU A 129 -16.46 3.97 0.21
CA LEU A 129 -17.11 3.83 -1.10
C LEU A 129 -17.45 2.39 -1.43
N ILE A 130 -16.57 1.46 -1.10
CA ILE A 130 -16.75 0.03 -1.39
C ILE A 130 -17.34 -0.76 -0.22
N GLY A 131 -17.71 -0.08 0.86
CA GLY A 131 -18.30 -0.73 2.02
C GLY A 131 -17.34 -1.60 2.82
N ALA A 132 -16.06 -1.27 2.80
CA ALA A 132 -15.07 -1.97 3.60
C ALA A 132 -15.30 -1.73 5.08
N LYS A 133 -14.90 -2.69 5.92
CA LYS A 133 -15.01 -2.53 7.36
C LYS A 133 -14.16 -1.35 7.82
N GLU A 134 -14.71 -0.59 8.77
CA GLU A 134 -14.00 0.53 9.35
C GLU A 134 -12.74 0.07 10.07
N VAL A 135 -11.65 0.78 9.81
CA VAL A 135 -10.36 0.53 10.45
C VAL A 135 -10.26 1.42 11.68
N LYS A 136 -10.09 0.81 12.81
CA LYS A 136 -9.96 1.53 14.08
C LYS A 136 -8.49 1.67 14.46
#